data_1cf6739ae9788f69982ba3db4cd69c1c
#
_entry.id   1cf6739ae9788f69982ba3db4cd69c1c
#
_cell.length_a   1.000
_cell.length_b   1.000
_cell.length_c   1.000
_cell.angle_alpha   90.00
_cell.angle_beta   90.00
_cell.angle_gamma   90.00
#
_symmetry.space_group_name_H-M   'P 1'
#
loop_
_entity.id
_entity.type
_entity.pdbx_description
1 polymer ?
#
loop_
_entity_poly.entity_id
_entity_poly.type
_entity_poly.pdbx_seq_one_letter_code
_entity_poly.pdbx_strand_id
1 'polypeptide(L)'
;PKTKKSNRVIQMPQFLCEEMQDYLKQLYGAEPDSRIFPVSKYYLHHEMDRGCKESGVKRIRIHDLRHSHISLLIDMGFTALAIADRVGHESIDITYRYAHLFPTRQTEMANKLDLLRTEEGV
;
A
#
# COMPACT_ATOMS: atom_id res chain seq x y z
N PRO A 1 -11.32 -11.37 7.72
CA PRO A 1 -10.92 -10.11 8.35
C PRO A 1 -11.31 -10.07 9.83
N LYS A 2 -10.44 -9.52 10.66
CA LYS A 2 -10.65 -9.51 12.12
C LYS A 2 -11.55 -8.35 12.58
N THR A 3 -11.70 -7.31 11.77
CA THR A 3 -12.47 -6.11 12.10
C THR A 3 -13.29 -5.64 10.92
N LYS A 4 -14.25 -4.74 11.18
CA LYS A 4 -15.06 -4.13 10.13
C LYS A 4 -14.21 -3.33 9.13
N LYS A 5 -13.17 -2.64 9.59
CA LYS A 5 -12.27 -1.88 8.72
C LYS A 5 -11.40 -2.76 7.83
N SER A 6 -11.27 -4.03 8.17
CA SER A 6 -10.56 -4.98 7.31
C SER A 6 -11.32 -5.26 6.02
N ASN A 7 -12.64 -5.15 6.05
CA ASN A 7 -13.50 -5.26 4.86
C ASN A 7 -13.59 -3.90 4.21
N ARG A 8 -12.96 -3.74 3.07
CA ARG A 8 -12.90 -2.47 2.37
C ARG A 8 -12.67 -2.67 0.89
N VAL A 9 -13.01 -1.64 0.11
CA VAL A 9 -12.69 -1.57 -1.31
C VAL A 9 -11.54 -0.57 -1.46
N ILE A 10 -10.50 -0.98 -2.17
CA ILE A 10 -9.37 -0.10 -2.47
C ILE A 10 -9.29 0.14 -3.97
N GLN A 11 -8.74 1.30 -4.35
CA GLN A 11 -8.51 1.60 -5.76
C GLN A 11 -7.21 0.95 -6.21
N MET A 12 -7.31 0.20 -7.30
CA MET A 12 -6.16 -0.50 -7.90
C MET A 12 -5.55 0.38 -8.99
N PRO A 13 -4.21 0.47 -9.07
CA PRO A 13 -3.59 1.18 -10.19
C PRO A 13 -4.00 0.58 -11.54
N GLN A 14 -4.11 1.43 -12.56
CA GLN A 14 -4.57 1.00 -13.88
C GLN A 14 -3.73 -0.14 -14.46
N PHE A 15 -2.40 -0.04 -14.34
CA PHE A 15 -1.53 -1.10 -14.87
C PHE A 15 -1.81 -2.45 -14.22
N LEU A 16 -2.11 -2.45 -12.91
CA LEU A 16 -2.44 -3.69 -12.19
C LEU A 16 -3.81 -4.23 -12.61
N CYS A 17 -4.77 -3.33 -12.84
CA CYS A 17 -6.10 -3.74 -13.37
C CYS A 17 -5.95 -4.47 -14.69
N GLU A 18 -5.12 -3.96 -15.58
CA GLU A 18 -4.86 -4.56 -16.90
C GLU A 18 -4.20 -5.93 -16.77
N GLU A 19 -3.21 -6.04 -15.91
CA GLU A 19 -2.53 -7.31 -15.63
C GLU A 19 -3.49 -8.33 -15.03
N MET A 20 -4.34 -7.90 -14.11
CA MET A 20 -5.33 -8.79 -13.50
C MET A 20 -6.38 -9.26 -14.50
N GLN A 21 -6.82 -8.38 -15.40
CA GLN A 21 -7.76 -8.76 -16.45
C GLN A 21 -7.16 -9.80 -17.38
N ASP A 22 -5.91 -9.63 -17.78
CA ASP A 22 -5.20 -10.61 -18.60
C ASP A 22 -5.05 -11.95 -17.87
N TYR A 23 -4.71 -11.91 -16.60
CA TYR A 23 -4.60 -13.10 -15.77
C TYR A 23 -5.94 -13.85 -15.69
N LEU A 24 -7.03 -13.13 -15.46
CA LEU A 24 -8.37 -13.73 -15.35
C LEU A 24 -8.78 -14.42 -16.64
N LYS A 25 -8.40 -13.89 -17.79
CA LYS A 25 -8.69 -14.51 -19.10
C LYS A 25 -7.97 -15.84 -19.28
N GLN A 26 -6.85 -16.06 -18.58
CA GLN A 26 -6.08 -17.28 -18.66
C GLN A 26 -6.54 -18.36 -17.69
N LEU A 27 -7.43 -18.02 -16.75
CA LEU A 27 -7.95 -18.98 -15.79
C LEU A 27 -8.97 -19.90 -16.46
N TYR A 28 -8.73 -21.20 -16.32
CA TYR A 28 -9.60 -22.23 -16.89
C TYR A 28 -10.64 -22.68 -15.85
N GLY A 29 -11.92 -22.70 -16.24
CA GLY A 29 -12.99 -23.17 -15.38
C GLY A 29 -13.29 -22.29 -14.17
N ALA A 30 -12.87 -21.03 -14.19
CA ALA A 30 -13.10 -20.12 -13.09
C ALA A 30 -14.56 -19.68 -13.05
N GLU A 31 -15.19 -19.83 -11.87
CA GLU A 31 -16.53 -19.35 -11.58
C GLU A 31 -16.43 -17.98 -10.89
N PRO A 32 -17.53 -17.19 -10.86
CA PRO A 32 -17.48 -15.86 -10.23
C PRO A 32 -17.04 -15.85 -8.77
N ASP A 33 -17.27 -16.94 -8.04
CA ASP A 33 -16.90 -17.10 -6.64
C ASP A 33 -15.63 -17.91 -6.42
N SER A 34 -14.93 -18.29 -7.50
CA SER A 34 -13.66 -19.02 -7.40
C SER A 34 -12.55 -18.14 -6.83
N ARG A 35 -11.62 -18.78 -6.14
CA ARG A 35 -10.41 -18.09 -5.67
C ARG A 35 -9.55 -17.71 -6.87
N ILE A 36 -9.15 -16.45 -6.92
CA ILE A 36 -8.29 -15.94 -8.00
C ILE A 36 -6.90 -16.58 -7.94
N PHE A 37 -6.38 -16.74 -6.73
CA PHE A 37 -5.07 -17.33 -6.48
C PHE A 37 -5.25 -18.57 -5.61
N PRO A 38 -5.51 -19.75 -6.21
CA PRO A 38 -5.74 -20.99 -5.45
C PRO A 38 -4.42 -21.60 -5.00
N VAL A 39 -3.61 -20.83 -4.29
CA VAL A 39 -2.30 -21.24 -3.81
C VAL A 39 -2.27 -21.20 -2.28
N SER A 40 -1.40 -22.02 -1.70
CA SER A 40 -1.24 -22.08 -0.26
C SER A 40 -0.26 -21.00 0.24
N LYS A 41 -0.34 -20.70 1.53
CA LYS A 41 0.62 -19.83 2.19
C LYS A 41 2.05 -20.38 2.03
N TYR A 42 2.20 -21.68 2.12
CA TYR A 42 3.47 -22.36 1.94
C TYR A 42 4.07 -22.07 0.56
N TYR A 43 3.25 -22.12 -0.48
CA TYR A 43 3.66 -21.81 -1.85
C TYR A 43 4.18 -20.38 -1.96
N LEU A 44 3.52 -19.42 -1.34
CA LEU A 44 3.96 -18.02 -1.38
C LEU A 44 5.34 -17.84 -0.73
N HIS A 45 5.59 -18.48 0.40
CA HIS A 45 6.90 -18.43 1.06
C HIS A 45 7.98 -19.07 0.20
N HIS A 46 7.67 -20.19 -0.41
CA HIS A 46 8.60 -20.90 -1.30
C HIS A 46 8.98 -20.04 -2.51
N GLU A 47 8.00 -19.40 -3.14
CA GLU A 47 8.25 -18.52 -4.28
C GLU A 47 9.04 -17.27 -3.89
N MET A 48 8.79 -16.72 -2.71
CA MET A 48 9.58 -15.59 -2.21
C MET A 48 11.04 -15.99 -2.04
N ASP A 49 11.31 -17.16 -1.46
CA ASP A 49 12.66 -17.68 -1.30
C ASP A 49 13.35 -17.85 -2.66
N ARG A 50 12.65 -18.47 -3.61
CA ARG A 50 13.18 -18.71 -4.96
C ARG A 50 13.52 -17.40 -5.67
N GLY A 51 12.58 -16.47 -5.68
CA GLY A 51 12.74 -15.16 -6.33
C GLY A 51 13.89 -14.35 -5.75
N CYS A 52 14.02 -14.35 -4.44
CA CYS A 52 15.10 -13.63 -3.77
C CYS A 52 16.47 -14.23 -4.07
N LYS A 53 16.56 -15.55 -4.12
CA LYS A 53 17.81 -16.23 -4.51
C LYS A 53 18.22 -15.93 -5.94
N GLU A 54 17.26 -15.98 -6.87
CA GLU A 54 17.54 -15.74 -8.29
C GLU A 54 17.90 -14.29 -8.59
N SER A 55 17.24 -13.35 -7.93
CA SER A 55 17.42 -11.92 -8.20
C SER A 55 18.52 -11.27 -7.37
N GLY A 56 18.93 -11.90 -6.28
CA GLY A 56 19.87 -11.29 -5.32
C GLY A 56 19.24 -10.23 -4.42
N VAL A 57 17.93 -10.07 -4.48
CA VAL A 57 17.21 -9.12 -3.62
C VAL A 57 17.13 -9.68 -2.19
N LYS A 58 17.25 -8.80 -1.20
CA LYS A 58 17.16 -9.17 0.21
C LYS A 58 15.84 -9.88 0.51
N ARG A 59 15.94 -11.02 1.21
CA ARG A 59 14.76 -11.77 1.65
C ARG A 59 13.99 -10.99 2.73
N ILE A 60 12.71 -10.78 2.49
CA ILE A 60 11.79 -10.20 3.47
C ILE A 60 10.62 -11.17 3.68
N ARG A 61 9.89 -10.98 4.78
CA ARG A 61 8.68 -11.78 5.04
C ARG A 61 7.56 -11.31 4.11
N ILE A 62 6.60 -12.20 3.82
CA ILE A 62 5.44 -11.84 2.98
C ILE A 62 4.70 -10.64 3.58
N HIS A 63 4.50 -10.62 4.89
CA HIS A 63 3.82 -9.49 5.57
C HIS A 63 4.59 -8.18 5.43
N ASP A 64 5.90 -8.22 5.24
CA ASP A 64 6.72 -7.03 5.06
C ASP A 64 6.39 -6.27 3.76
N LEU A 65 5.75 -6.94 2.79
CA LEU A 65 5.24 -6.25 1.60
C LEU A 65 4.22 -5.17 1.97
N ARG A 66 3.41 -5.44 2.99
CA ARG A 66 2.46 -4.45 3.53
C ARG A 66 3.20 -3.27 4.16
N HIS A 67 4.26 -3.54 4.94
CA HIS A 67 5.09 -2.48 5.52
C HIS A 67 5.76 -1.64 4.43
N SER A 68 6.27 -2.28 3.39
CA SER A 68 6.88 -1.60 2.24
C SER A 68 5.88 -0.70 1.53
N HIS A 69 4.66 -1.16 1.35
CA HIS A 69 3.58 -0.39 0.74
C HIS A 69 3.28 0.88 1.56
N ILE A 70 3.17 0.75 2.87
CA ILE A 70 2.93 1.88 3.78
C ILE A 70 4.09 2.89 3.68
N SER A 71 5.33 2.40 3.75
CA SER A 71 6.51 3.25 3.67
C SER A 71 6.59 4.01 2.35
N LEU A 72 6.25 3.34 1.25
CA LEU A 72 6.22 3.96 -0.07
C LEU A 72 5.17 5.08 -0.14
N LEU A 73 3.98 4.85 0.39
CA LEU A 73 2.91 5.85 0.40
C LEU A 73 3.29 7.08 1.24
N ILE A 74 3.98 6.86 2.36
CA ILE A 74 4.51 7.95 3.19
C ILE A 74 5.52 8.77 2.39
N ASP A 75 6.43 8.11 1.71
CA ASP A 75 7.45 8.75 0.88
C ASP A 75 6.83 9.55 -0.27
N MET A 76 5.72 9.08 -0.81
CA MET A 76 4.98 9.76 -1.86
C MET A 76 4.17 10.97 -1.36
N GLY A 77 4.12 11.19 -0.05
CA GLY A 77 3.51 12.38 0.54
C GLY A 77 2.07 12.22 1.01
N PHE A 78 1.56 11.01 1.10
CA PHE A 78 0.19 10.79 1.56
C PHE A 78 0.08 10.88 3.07
N THR A 79 -1.12 11.26 3.54
CA THR A 79 -1.38 11.43 4.98
C THR A 79 -1.55 10.10 5.70
N ALA A 80 -1.32 10.11 7.01
CA ALA A 80 -1.52 8.93 7.84
C ALA A 80 -2.97 8.43 7.77
N LEU A 81 -3.93 9.34 7.69
CA LEU A 81 -5.36 9.00 7.60
C LEU A 81 -5.67 8.28 6.29
N ALA A 82 -5.19 8.80 5.16
CA ALA A 82 -5.41 8.20 3.86
C ALA A 82 -4.78 6.80 3.78
N ILE A 83 -3.58 6.64 4.33
CA ILE A 83 -2.88 5.36 4.36
C ILE A 83 -3.63 4.36 5.24
N ALA A 84 -4.10 4.79 6.41
CA ALA A 84 -4.88 3.93 7.32
C ALA A 84 -6.13 3.37 6.64
N ASP A 85 -6.85 4.22 5.89
CA ASP A 85 -8.04 3.80 5.15
C ASP A 85 -7.70 2.76 4.08
N ARG A 86 -6.63 3.00 3.33
CA ARG A 86 -6.24 2.08 2.26
C ARG A 86 -5.81 0.71 2.77
N VAL A 87 -5.00 0.68 3.82
CA VAL A 87 -4.47 -0.59 4.35
C VAL A 87 -5.37 -1.24 5.40
N GLY A 88 -6.47 -0.58 5.76
CA GLY A 88 -7.47 -1.15 6.66
C GLY A 88 -7.05 -1.15 8.12
N HIS A 89 -6.26 -0.17 8.55
CA HIS A 89 -5.96 -0.01 9.97
C HIS A 89 -7.22 0.35 10.74
N GLU A 90 -7.46 -0.34 11.84
CA GLU A 90 -8.62 -0.11 12.70
C GLU A 90 -8.58 1.29 13.30
N SER A 91 -7.38 1.81 13.57
CA SER A 91 -7.13 3.11 14.14
C SER A 91 -5.95 3.76 13.44
N ILE A 92 -5.98 5.08 13.34
CA ILE A 92 -4.86 5.86 12.82
C ILE A 92 -3.59 5.67 13.68
N ASP A 93 -3.76 5.33 14.95
CA ASP A 93 -2.64 5.07 15.87
C ASP A 93 -1.72 3.97 15.35
N ILE A 94 -2.27 2.97 14.66
CA ILE A 94 -1.47 1.90 14.05
C ILE A 94 -0.55 2.47 12.98
N THR A 95 -1.06 3.41 12.16
CA THR A 95 -0.27 4.08 11.14
C THR A 95 0.81 4.97 11.78
N TYR A 96 0.57 5.56 12.92
CA TYR A 96 1.55 6.38 13.63
C TYR A 96 2.76 5.61 14.15
N ARG A 97 2.74 4.27 14.12
CA ARG A 97 3.95 3.48 14.37
C ARG A 97 5.03 3.76 13.32
N TYR A 98 4.63 4.33 12.20
CA TYR A 98 5.53 4.75 11.11
C TYR A 98 5.83 6.25 11.18
N ALA A 99 5.53 6.92 12.30
CA ALA A 99 5.66 8.37 12.44
C ALA A 99 7.06 8.90 12.07
N HIS A 100 8.09 8.12 12.38
CA HIS A 100 9.48 8.49 12.08
C HIS A 100 9.77 8.59 10.57
N LEU A 101 8.89 8.05 9.72
CA LEU A 101 9.03 8.13 8.27
C LEU A 101 8.33 9.36 7.67
N PHE A 102 7.43 10.00 8.43
CA PHE A 102 6.72 11.19 7.95
C PHE A 102 7.63 12.40 8.01
N PRO A 103 7.72 13.20 6.93
CA PRO A 103 8.57 14.39 6.93
C PRO A 103 7.99 15.48 7.82
N THR A 104 8.88 16.30 8.40
CA THR A 104 8.50 17.51 9.09
C THR A 104 8.37 18.61 8.05
N ARG A 105 7.18 19.21 7.94
CA ARG A 105 6.89 20.21 6.91
C ARG A 105 6.69 21.62 7.46
N GLN A 106 7.28 21.93 8.61
CA GLN A 106 7.09 23.21 9.28
C GLN A 106 7.54 24.40 8.41
N THR A 107 8.69 24.30 7.78
CA THR A 107 9.21 25.37 6.92
C THR A 107 8.33 25.54 5.69
N GLU A 108 7.90 24.43 5.07
CA GLU A 108 7.00 24.46 3.93
C GLU A 108 5.66 25.11 4.28
N MET A 109 5.10 24.77 5.44
CA MET A 109 3.87 25.36 5.94
C MET A 109 4.01 26.88 6.12
N ALA A 110 5.08 27.32 6.77
CA ALA A 110 5.36 28.74 6.98
C ALA A 110 5.49 29.49 5.66
N ASN A 111 6.23 28.92 4.70
CA ASN A 111 6.41 29.53 3.39
C ASN A 111 5.10 29.69 2.64
N LYS A 112 4.22 28.68 2.68
CA LYS A 112 2.93 28.75 2.03
C LYS A 112 2.00 29.78 2.68
N LEU A 113 2.06 29.93 4.00
CA LEU A 113 1.31 30.95 4.69
C LEU A 113 1.77 32.36 4.29
N ASP A 114 3.07 32.57 4.11
CA ASP A 114 3.62 33.83 3.62
C ASP A 114 3.09 34.17 2.22
N LEU A 115 2.96 33.19 1.34
CA LEU A 115 2.43 33.38 -0.01
C LEU A 115 1.00 33.92 0.00
N LEU A 116 0.16 33.45 0.92
CA LEU A 116 -1.21 33.93 1.05
C LEU A 116 -1.24 35.45 1.29
N ARG A 117 -0.38 35.91 2.15
CA ARG A 117 -0.29 37.36 2.47
C ARG A 117 0.16 38.18 1.26
N THR A 118 1.14 37.68 0.53
CA THR A 118 1.65 38.34 -0.68
C THR A 118 0.59 38.41 -1.77
N GLU A 119 -0.15 37.33 -2.01
CA GLU A 119 -1.19 37.25 -3.04
C GLU A 119 -2.36 38.17 -2.73
N GLU A 120 -2.70 38.36 -1.47
CA GLU A 120 -3.80 39.22 -1.03
C GLU A 120 -3.39 40.71 -0.94
N GLY A 121 -2.10 41.02 -1.16
CA GLY A 121 -1.61 42.39 -1.08
C GLY A 121 -1.57 42.95 0.32
N VAL A 122 -1.46 42.07 1.30
CA VAL A 122 -1.51 42.42 2.74
C VAL A 122 -0.13 42.47 3.32
#